data_f8e21f53620a6e9049cbd44c52fb7991
#
_entry.id   f8e21f53620a6e9049cbd44c52fb7991
#
_cell.length_a   1.000
_cell.length_b   1.000
_cell.length_c   1.000
_cell.angle_alpha   90.00
_cell.angle_beta   90.00
_cell.angle_gamma   90.00
#
_symmetry.space_group_name_H-M   'P 1'
#
loop_
_entity.id
_entity.type
_entity.pdbx_description
1 polymer ?
#
loop_
_entity_poly.entity_id
_entity_poly.type
_entity_poly.pdbx_seq_one_letter_code
_entity_poly.pdbx_strand_id
1 'polypeptide(L)'
;MRNTYLKEVYNLAAKDRNVLSLVADNGMIVYDDFRRDFPEQYFNFGISEGHMITAAAGMASCGKIPFAYTIGAFLAYRSFEFIRLDVCLQKMNVKIVGIGAGMSYGYLGPTHHTTE
;
A
#
# COMPACT_ATOMS: atom_id res chain seq x y z
N MET A 1 7.66 -7.89 -11.62
CA MET A 1 7.76 -6.95 -10.48
C MET A 1 6.75 -7.23 -9.37
N ARG A 2 5.42 -7.27 -9.63
CA ARG A 2 4.41 -7.50 -8.56
C ARG A 2 4.68 -8.75 -7.71
N ASN A 3 4.85 -9.90 -8.34
CA ASN A 3 5.07 -11.16 -7.61
C ASN A 3 6.38 -11.15 -6.80
N THR A 4 7.43 -10.52 -7.31
CA THR A 4 8.70 -10.34 -6.59
C THR A 4 8.49 -9.46 -5.35
N TYR A 5 7.79 -8.33 -5.50
CA TYR A 5 7.44 -7.45 -4.39
C TYR A 5 6.67 -8.21 -3.28
N LEU A 6 5.61 -8.94 -3.65
CA LEU A 6 4.80 -9.69 -2.69
C LEU A 6 5.62 -10.74 -1.93
N LYS A 7 6.49 -11.46 -2.64
CA LYS A 7 7.40 -12.44 -2.04
C LYS A 7 8.37 -11.79 -1.05
N GLU A 8 8.95 -10.64 -1.41
CA GLU A 8 9.90 -9.95 -0.53
C GLU A 8 9.21 -9.36 0.71
N VAL A 9 8.02 -8.78 0.58
CA VAL A 9 7.26 -8.30 1.75
C VAL A 9 6.86 -9.45 2.67
N TYR A 10 6.46 -10.61 2.11
CA TYR A 10 6.20 -11.82 2.87
C TYR A 10 7.45 -12.28 3.65
N ASN A 11 8.61 -12.34 2.99
CA ASN A 11 9.87 -12.71 3.62
C ASN A 11 10.30 -11.72 4.74
N LEU A 12 10.01 -10.44 4.57
CA LEU A 12 10.27 -9.41 5.58
C LEU A 12 9.33 -9.58 6.78
N ALA A 13 8.04 -9.78 6.54
CA ALA A 13 7.04 -9.97 7.60
C ALA A 13 7.34 -11.21 8.45
N ALA A 14 7.84 -12.28 7.83
CA ALA A 14 8.27 -13.49 8.54
C ALA A 14 9.44 -13.25 9.52
N LYS A 15 10.24 -12.20 9.30
CA LYS A 15 11.42 -11.89 10.11
C LYS A 15 11.19 -10.77 11.12
N ASP A 16 10.24 -9.87 10.82
CA ASP A 16 9.99 -8.68 11.64
C ASP A 16 8.48 -8.40 11.75
N ARG A 17 7.95 -8.48 12.97
CA ARG A 17 6.56 -8.17 13.30
C ARG A 17 6.17 -6.69 13.12
N ASN A 18 7.13 -5.83 12.90
CA ASN A 18 6.86 -4.43 12.61
C ASN A 18 6.55 -4.18 11.13
N VAL A 19 6.87 -5.11 10.25
CA VAL A 19 6.51 -5.05 8.84
C VAL A 19 5.02 -5.31 8.70
N LEU A 20 4.29 -4.34 8.14
CA LEU A 20 2.85 -4.41 7.96
C LEU A 20 2.50 -4.26 6.48
N SER A 21 1.52 -5.01 6.00
CA SER A 21 0.95 -4.85 4.66
C SER A 21 -0.44 -4.23 4.74
N LEU A 22 -0.60 -3.06 4.14
CA LEU A 22 -1.84 -2.30 4.10
C LEU A 22 -2.36 -2.26 2.67
N VAL A 23 -3.64 -2.57 2.47
CA VAL A 23 -4.28 -2.55 1.15
C VAL A 23 -5.59 -1.76 1.17
N ALA A 24 -6.00 -1.24 0.03
CA ALA A 24 -7.28 -0.55 -0.16
C ALA A 24 -8.17 -1.37 -1.09
N ASP A 25 -8.78 -2.42 -0.54
CA ASP A 25 -9.73 -3.35 -1.18
C ASP A 25 -9.26 -3.92 -2.53
N ASN A 26 -7.97 -4.16 -2.65
CA ASN A 26 -7.38 -4.74 -3.84
C ASN A 26 -6.36 -5.83 -3.51
N GLY A 27 -6.00 -6.62 -4.51
CA GLY A 27 -4.99 -7.67 -4.35
C GLY A 27 -5.42 -8.86 -3.48
N MET A 28 -6.72 -9.09 -3.30
CA MET A 28 -7.24 -10.11 -2.38
C MET A 28 -6.61 -11.49 -2.60
N ILE A 29 -6.58 -11.98 -3.83
CA ILE A 29 -6.02 -13.31 -4.15
C ILE A 29 -4.50 -13.37 -3.94
N VAL A 30 -3.78 -12.31 -4.32
CA VAL A 30 -2.31 -12.29 -4.24
C VAL A 30 -1.79 -12.14 -2.82
N TYR A 31 -2.64 -11.80 -1.87
CA TYR A 31 -2.31 -11.69 -0.45
C TYR A 31 -2.86 -12.85 0.41
N ASP A 32 -3.42 -13.92 -0.19
CA ASP A 32 -4.03 -15.02 0.57
C ASP A 32 -3.04 -15.69 1.53
N ASP A 33 -1.84 -16.01 1.07
CA ASP A 33 -0.80 -16.59 1.92
C ASP A 33 -0.37 -15.62 3.03
N PHE A 34 -0.20 -14.35 2.72
CA PHE A 34 0.18 -13.33 3.70
C PHE A 34 -0.90 -13.18 4.80
N ARG A 35 -2.17 -13.11 4.42
CA ARG A 35 -3.29 -13.01 5.36
C ARG A 35 -3.42 -14.23 6.26
N ARG A 36 -3.19 -15.43 5.71
CA ARG A 36 -3.25 -16.68 6.46
C ARG A 36 -2.14 -16.77 7.50
N ASP A 37 -0.89 -16.44 7.09
CA ASP A 37 0.30 -16.68 7.88
C ASP A 37 0.65 -15.50 8.81
N PHE A 38 0.26 -14.27 8.44
CA PHE A 38 0.51 -13.04 9.20
C PHE A 38 -0.76 -12.17 9.38
N PRO A 39 -1.83 -12.71 10.00
CA PRO A 39 -3.11 -11.99 10.11
C PRO A 39 -3.00 -10.67 10.90
N GLU A 40 -2.07 -10.57 11.85
CA GLU A 40 -1.83 -9.37 12.65
C GLU A 40 -0.98 -8.31 11.94
N GLN A 41 -0.41 -8.65 10.77
CA GLN A 41 0.44 -7.77 9.97
C GLN A 41 -0.25 -7.36 8.66
N TYR A 42 -1.52 -7.74 8.45
CA TYR A 42 -2.30 -7.43 7.26
C TYR A 42 -3.54 -6.60 7.60
N PHE A 43 -3.71 -5.48 6.92
CA PHE A 43 -4.84 -4.57 7.12
C PHE A 43 -5.47 -4.18 5.79
N ASN A 44 -6.76 -4.43 5.65
CA ASN A 44 -7.54 -3.94 4.50
C ASN A 44 -8.39 -2.74 4.95
N PHE A 45 -8.14 -1.59 4.37
CA PHE A 45 -8.80 -0.32 4.68
C PHE A 45 -10.09 -0.09 3.86
N GLY A 46 -10.49 -1.05 3.03
CA GLY A 46 -11.57 -0.82 2.08
C GLY A 46 -11.15 0.18 1.00
N ILE A 47 -12.13 0.71 0.27
CA ILE A 47 -11.88 1.71 -0.80
C ILE A 47 -11.65 3.09 -0.16
N SER A 48 -10.53 3.24 0.56
CA SER A 48 -10.20 4.43 1.34
C SER A 48 -8.70 4.69 1.38
N GLU A 49 -8.13 5.04 0.23
CA GLU A 49 -6.68 5.18 0.05
C GLU A 49 -6.08 6.30 0.90
N GLY A 50 -6.78 7.44 1.01
CA GLY A 50 -6.33 8.55 1.87
C GLY A 50 -6.23 8.13 3.33
N HIS A 51 -7.27 7.43 3.85
CA HIS A 51 -7.24 6.90 5.22
C HIS A 51 -6.12 5.89 5.43
N MET A 52 -5.90 4.99 4.45
CA MET A 52 -4.81 4.02 4.51
C MET A 52 -3.44 4.71 4.65
N ILE A 53 -3.19 5.79 3.89
CA ILE A 53 -1.92 6.52 3.96
C ILE A 53 -1.75 7.25 5.29
N THR A 54 -2.79 7.94 5.79
CA THR A 54 -2.74 8.59 7.11
C THR A 54 -2.51 7.57 8.24
N ALA A 55 -3.22 6.44 8.20
CA ALA A 55 -3.03 5.36 9.16
C ALA A 55 -1.61 4.77 9.07
N ALA A 56 -1.07 4.58 7.85
CA ALA A 56 0.30 4.12 7.66
C ALA A 56 1.32 5.08 8.30
N ALA A 57 1.13 6.40 8.15
CA ALA A 57 1.98 7.39 8.79
C ALA A 57 1.91 7.29 10.32
N GLY A 58 0.71 7.15 10.89
CA GLY A 58 0.51 6.94 12.32
C GLY A 58 1.17 5.65 12.83
N MET A 59 1.04 4.54 12.09
CA MET A 59 1.73 3.29 12.42
C MET A 59 3.24 3.44 12.36
N ALA A 60 3.76 4.16 11.36
CA ALA A 60 5.19 4.42 11.24
C ALA A 60 5.73 5.28 12.40
N SER A 61 4.96 6.25 12.89
CA SER A 61 5.33 7.05 14.07
C SER A 61 5.45 6.20 15.35
N CYS A 62 4.76 5.05 15.38
CA CYS A 62 4.85 4.06 16.47
C CYS A 62 5.92 2.97 16.21
N GLY A 63 6.85 3.18 15.26
CA GLY A 63 7.94 2.26 14.97
C GLY A 63 7.58 1.08 14.05
N LYS A 64 6.40 1.09 13.43
CA LYS A 64 6.04 0.10 12.41
C LYS A 64 6.64 0.43 11.05
N ILE A 65 6.68 -0.56 10.17
CA ILE A 65 7.19 -0.46 8.81
C ILE A 65 6.06 -0.81 7.82
N PRO A 66 5.12 0.11 7.59
CA PRO A 66 3.97 -0.17 6.74
C PRO A 66 4.32 -0.10 5.25
N PHE A 67 3.82 -1.07 4.49
CA PHE A 67 3.80 -1.15 3.05
C PHE A 67 2.37 -0.89 2.57
N ALA A 68 2.09 0.32 2.12
CA ALA A 68 0.78 0.72 1.60
C ALA A 68 0.69 0.40 0.11
N TYR A 69 -0.12 -0.60 -0.23
CA TYR A 69 -0.23 -1.17 -1.57
C TYR A 69 -1.63 -0.96 -2.14
N THR A 70 -1.72 -0.27 -3.26
CA THR A 70 -2.99 -0.10 -4.01
C THR A 70 -2.73 0.30 -5.46
N ILE A 71 -3.81 0.52 -6.24
CA ILE A 71 -3.76 0.98 -7.63
C ILE A 71 -3.10 2.36 -7.70
N GLY A 72 -2.16 2.53 -8.63
CA GLY A 72 -1.33 3.72 -8.74
C GLY A 72 -2.11 5.02 -8.88
N ALA A 73 -3.15 5.04 -9.70
CA ALA A 73 -4.02 6.22 -9.88
C ALA A 73 -4.71 6.63 -8.57
N PHE A 74 -5.28 5.66 -7.86
CA PHE A 74 -5.97 5.93 -6.60
C PHE A 74 -5.00 6.37 -5.52
N LEU A 75 -3.86 5.73 -5.46
CA LEU A 75 -2.79 6.08 -4.54
C LEU A 75 -2.28 7.51 -4.77
N ALA A 76 -1.92 7.83 -6.01
CA ALA A 76 -1.33 9.12 -6.34
C ALA A 76 -2.34 10.27 -6.22
N TYR A 77 -3.51 10.14 -6.86
CA TYR A 77 -4.43 11.29 -6.99
C TYR A 77 -5.31 11.50 -5.75
N ARG A 78 -5.83 10.42 -5.15
CA ARG A 78 -6.67 10.54 -3.95
C ARG A 78 -5.89 10.78 -2.67
N SER A 79 -4.64 10.33 -2.61
CA SER A 79 -3.87 10.35 -1.37
C SER A 79 -2.73 11.37 -1.39
N PHE A 80 -2.61 12.20 -2.43
CA PHE A 80 -1.47 13.09 -2.61
C PHE A 80 -1.24 14.02 -1.42
N GLU A 81 -2.29 14.62 -0.89
CA GLU A 81 -2.20 15.49 0.28
C GLU A 81 -1.64 14.75 1.49
N PHE A 82 -2.17 13.57 1.80
CA PHE A 82 -1.74 12.75 2.93
C PHE A 82 -0.31 12.25 2.75
N ILE A 83 0.08 11.85 1.54
CA ILE A 83 1.47 11.51 1.23
C ILE A 83 2.38 12.71 1.52
N ARG A 84 2.00 13.89 1.04
CA ARG A 84 2.80 15.11 1.21
C ARG A 84 2.95 15.52 2.67
N LEU A 85 1.85 15.54 3.43
CA LEU A 85 1.81 16.11 4.79
C LEU A 85 2.12 15.06 5.86
N ASP A 86 1.51 13.88 5.79
CA ASP A 86 1.62 12.88 6.85
C ASP A 86 2.89 12.04 6.69
N VAL A 87 3.28 11.71 5.45
CA VAL A 87 4.44 10.87 5.20
C VAL A 87 5.70 11.70 4.96
N CYS A 88 5.69 12.57 3.93
CA CYS A 88 6.92 13.24 3.48
C CYS A 88 7.35 14.36 4.44
N LEU A 89 6.45 15.27 4.82
CA LEU A 89 6.77 16.38 5.72
C LEU A 89 7.26 15.88 7.07
N GLN A 90 6.65 14.83 7.60
CA GLN A 90 6.99 14.22 8.88
C GLN A 90 8.10 13.15 8.77
N LYS A 91 8.60 12.87 7.57
CA LYS A 91 9.66 11.89 7.29
C LYS A 91 9.33 10.48 7.81
N MET A 92 8.08 10.06 7.67
CA MET A 92 7.61 8.75 8.16
C MET A 92 8.14 7.59 7.30
N ASN A 93 8.49 6.47 7.95
CA ASN A 93 9.03 5.28 7.30
C ASN A 93 7.92 4.44 6.64
N VAL A 94 7.15 5.02 5.72
CA VAL A 94 6.09 4.36 4.95
C VAL A 94 6.60 3.97 3.57
N LYS A 95 6.34 2.73 3.15
CA LYS A 95 6.62 2.24 1.79
C LYS A 95 5.34 2.37 0.96
N ILE A 96 5.34 3.25 -0.03
CA ILE A 96 4.18 3.55 -0.86
C ILE A 96 4.32 2.79 -2.18
N VAL A 97 3.36 1.89 -2.48
CA VAL A 97 3.44 0.94 -3.58
C VAL A 97 2.21 1.05 -4.48
N GLY A 98 2.37 1.77 -5.59
CA GLY A 98 1.35 1.90 -6.63
C GLY A 98 1.51 0.83 -7.71
N ILE A 99 0.43 0.08 -7.99
CA ILE A 99 0.41 -0.92 -9.06
C ILE A 99 -0.38 -0.44 -10.27
N GLY A 100 -0.09 -1.01 -11.44
CA GLY A 100 -0.82 -0.71 -12.67
C GLY A 100 -0.66 0.73 -13.15
N ALA A 101 0.53 1.32 -12.98
CA ALA A 101 0.82 2.67 -13.45
C ALA A 101 0.77 2.81 -14.99
N GLY A 102 0.70 4.03 -15.46
CA GLY A 102 0.52 4.35 -16.88
C GLY A 102 -0.85 3.90 -17.37
N MET A 103 -0.89 3.21 -18.50
CA MET A 103 -2.11 2.70 -19.12
C MET A 103 -2.32 1.20 -18.89
N SER A 104 -1.73 0.61 -17.84
CA SER A 104 -1.76 -0.83 -17.59
C SER A 104 -3.17 -1.42 -17.46
N TYR A 105 -4.16 -0.61 -17.05
CA TYR A 105 -5.56 -1.03 -16.92
C TYR A 105 -6.39 -0.83 -18.21
N GLY A 106 -5.79 -0.34 -19.31
CA GLY A 106 -6.38 -0.30 -20.64
C GLY A 106 -7.81 0.22 -20.68
N TYR A 107 -8.77 -0.68 -20.91
CA TYR A 107 -10.19 -0.35 -21.10
C TYR A 107 -10.88 0.29 -19.88
N LEU A 108 -10.31 0.23 -18.70
CA LEU A 108 -10.88 0.90 -17.52
C LEU A 108 -10.76 2.43 -17.60
N GLY A 109 -9.93 2.93 -18.50
CA GLY A 109 -9.87 4.33 -18.87
C GLY A 109 -9.25 5.26 -17.81
N PRO A 110 -9.53 6.57 -17.90
CA PRO A 110 -8.85 7.62 -17.14
C PRO A 110 -8.93 7.45 -15.62
N THR A 111 -9.95 6.75 -15.11
CA THR A 111 -10.08 6.51 -13.66
C THR A 111 -8.98 5.63 -13.09
N HIS A 112 -8.30 4.85 -13.93
CA HIS A 112 -7.25 3.90 -13.53
C HIS A 112 -5.88 4.20 -14.14
N HIS A 113 -5.81 5.16 -15.07
CA HIS A 113 -4.56 5.54 -15.71
C HIS A 113 -3.75 6.52 -14.85
N THR A 114 -2.44 6.53 -15.03
CA THR A 114 -1.51 7.50 -14.44
C THR A 114 -0.63 8.05 -15.55
N THR A 115 -1.21 8.94 -16.36
CA THR A 115 -0.56 9.51 -17.55
C THR A 115 -0.22 10.99 -17.40
N GLU A 116 -0.67 11.63 -16.33
CA GLU A 116 -0.40 13.02 -15.98
C GLU A 116 0.87 13.20 -15.14
#